data_5f739498d3114a9f7c5fb5240c2da772
#
_entry.id   5f739498d3114a9f7c5fb5240c2da772
#
_cell.length_a   1.000
_cell.length_b   1.000
_cell.length_c   1.000
_cell.angle_alpha   90.00
_cell.angle_beta   90.00
_cell.angle_gamma   90.00
#
_symmetry.space_group_name_H-M   'P 1'
#
loop_
_entity.id
_entity.type
_entity.pdbx_description
1 polymer ?
#
loop_
_entity_poly.entity_id
_entity_poly.type
_entity_poly.pdbx_seq_one_letter_code
_entity_poly.pdbx_strand_id
1 'polypeptide(L)'
;MFQQDALTQGLDVYRVGGAVRDALLGWPVVDHDWVVVGATPEAMRQRGFKPVGRDFPVFLHPHTAEEYALARTERKSGHGYSGFEVYASPDVTLEEDLSRRDLTINAIAQGPGGQLTDPFHGQQDIEQRLLRHVSPAFSEDPLRVLRTARFLARYAHLGFTIAPDTHTLMREVSQSGELGHLAAERVWIETEKALGEPNPEQYFTTLNECQALATWWPELAEGETLTAALDALASAPETSSPALAHWRYALLVSVLSDEQRDALASRLRLPNSVAQLARHTALTKALLNEPLNGERVLHWLERLDGWRKPAQVAAQLALVSRLAPERQAVLRAAWQAAQAVSPQALLSEGYRGAALGEALRQHRQKAVAGALGEG
;
A
#
# COMPACT_ATOMS: atom_id res chain seq x y z
N MET A 1 2.01 -18.05 -24.68
CA MET A 1 1.09 -18.12 -25.83
C MET A 1 -0.31 -18.03 -25.32
N PHE A 2 -1.16 -17.17 -25.87
CA PHE A 2 -2.58 -17.09 -25.54
C PHE A 2 -3.41 -17.28 -26.83
N GLN A 3 -4.66 -17.72 -26.67
CA GLN A 3 -5.59 -17.86 -27.78
C GLN A 3 -6.56 -16.69 -27.77
N GLN A 4 -6.81 -16.10 -28.94
CA GLN A 4 -7.88 -15.14 -29.13
C GLN A 4 -9.21 -15.87 -29.16
N ASP A 5 -10.21 -15.35 -28.50
CA ASP A 5 -11.59 -15.83 -28.57
C ASP A 5 -12.37 -15.16 -29.71
N ALA A 6 -13.65 -15.47 -29.85
CA ALA A 6 -14.50 -14.94 -30.94
C ALA A 6 -14.62 -13.40 -30.88
N LEU A 7 -14.50 -12.78 -29.72
CA LEU A 7 -14.63 -11.32 -29.55
C LEU A 7 -13.32 -10.58 -29.88
N THR A 8 -12.18 -11.21 -29.61
CA THR A 8 -10.84 -10.66 -29.87
C THR A 8 -10.28 -11.05 -31.23
N GLN A 9 -10.87 -12.07 -31.88
CA GLN A 9 -10.43 -12.52 -33.19
C GLN A 9 -10.51 -11.41 -34.25
N GLY A 10 -9.40 -11.20 -34.96
CA GLY A 10 -9.26 -10.13 -35.96
C GLY A 10 -8.94 -8.74 -35.36
N LEU A 11 -8.76 -8.63 -34.05
CA LEU A 11 -8.12 -7.49 -33.43
C LEU A 11 -6.62 -7.75 -33.28
N ASP A 12 -5.84 -6.70 -33.34
CA ASP A 12 -4.39 -6.73 -33.08
C ASP A 12 -4.17 -6.56 -31.56
N VAL A 13 -4.13 -7.69 -30.84
CA VAL A 13 -4.15 -7.75 -29.37
C VAL A 13 -2.82 -8.25 -28.84
N TYR A 14 -2.32 -7.56 -27.82
CA TYR A 14 -1.06 -7.91 -27.14
C TYR A 14 -1.29 -7.97 -25.63
N ARG A 15 -0.75 -9.02 -24.98
CA ARG A 15 -0.59 -9.04 -23.54
C ARG A 15 0.60 -8.16 -23.17
N VAL A 16 0.48 -7.33 -22.12
CA VAL A 16 1.50 -6.29 -21.81
C VAL A 16 1.77 -6.18 -20.31
N GLY A 17 2.83 -5.45 -19.97
CA GLY A 17 3.09 -5.00 -18.61
C GLY A 17 3.42 -6.11 -17.63
N GLY A 18 2.76 -6.09 -16.46
CA GLY A 18 3.04 -7.01 -15.36
C GLY A 18 2.94 -8.47 -15.72
N ALA A 19 1.96 -8.85 -16.55
CA ALA A 19 1.75 -10.22 -16.98
C ALA A 19 2.91 -10.80 -17.80
N VAL A 20 3.50 -9.99 -18.69
CA VAL A 20 4.65 -10.42 -19.51
C VAL A 20 5.92 -10.48 -18.65
N ARG A 21 6.16 -9.43 -17.85
CA ARG A 21 7.29 -9.37 -16.91
C ARG A 21 7.29 -10.56 -15.94
N ASP A 22 6.17 -10.84 -15.29
CA ASP A 22 6.08 -11.90 -14.27
C ASP A 22 6.27 -13.28 -14.91
N ALA A 23 5.74 -13.50 -16.13
CA ALA A 23 6.00 -14.71 -16.90
C ALA A 23 7.51 -14.89 -17.24
N LEU A 24 8.20 -13.81 -17.61
CA LEU A 24 9.64 -13.84 -17.88
C LEU A 24 10.46 -14.07 -16.62
N LEU A 25 9.99 -13.64 -15.45
CA LEU A 25 10.60 -13.93 -14.15
C LEU A 25 10.28 -15.34 -13.62
N GLY A 26 9.44 -16.11 -14.31
CA GLY A 26 8.98 -17.41 -13.84
C GLY A 26 7.97 -17.33 -12.69
N TRP A 27 7.31 -16.20 -12.52
CA TRP A 27 6.31 -15.99 -11.48
C TRP A 27 4.91 -16.31 -11.99
N PRO A 28 3.97 -16.66 -11.08
CA PRO A 28 2.58 -16.83 -11.45
C PRO A 28 2.01 -15.52 -12.00
N VAL A 29 1.38 -15.59 -13.17
CA VAL A 29 0.65 -14.47 -13.75
C VAL A 29 -0.77 -14.52 -13.21
N VAL A 30 -1.16 -13.49 -12.45
CA VAL A 30 -2.48 -13.40 -11.80
C VAL A 30 -3.42 -12.52 -12.64
N ASP A 31 -2.94 -11.36 -13.04
CA ASP A 31 -3.75 -10.38 -13.80
C ASP A 31 -3.21 -10.25 -15.21
N HIS A 32 -4.10 -10.08 -16.16
CA HIS A 32 -3.77 -9.88 -17.57
C HIS A 32 -4.23 -8.50 -18.03
N ASP A 33 -3.26 -7.70 -18.45
CA ASP A 33 -3.50 -6.43 -19.12
C ASP A 33 -3.30 -6.59 -20.62
N TRP A 34 -4.24 -6.08 -21.40
CA TRP A 34 -4.24 -6.18 -22.84
C TRP A 34 -4.17 -4.82 -23.50
N VAL A 35 -3.40 -4.72 -24.58
CA VAL A 35 -3.41 -3.56 -25.50
C VAL A 35 -3.99 -3.99 -26.83
N VAL A 36 -4.88 -3.18 -27.38
CA VAL A 36 -5.46 -3.34 -28.70
C VAL A 36 -4.97 -2.23 -29.61
N VAL A 37 -4.30 -2.57 -30.68
CA VAL A 37 -3.77 -1.65 -31.68
C VAL A 37 -4.74 -1.56 -32.86
N GLY A 38 -4.87 -0.38 -33.47
CA GLY A 38 -5.65 -0.20 -34.70
C GLY A 38 -7.18 -0.23 -34.52
N ALA A 39 -7.69 -0.30 -33.28
CA ALA A 39 -9.12 -0.34 -33.02
C ALA A 39 -9.66 1.01 -32.53
N THR A 40 -10.97 1.24 -32.69
CA THR A 40 -11.68 2.38 -32.16
C THR A 40 -12.56 1.99 -30.97
N PRO A 41 -12.94 2.97 -30.11
CA PRO A 41 -13.90 2.72 -29.03
C PRO A 41 -15.23 2.12 -29.52
N GLU A 42 -15.69 2.54 -30.71
CA GLU A 42 -16.92 2.05 -31.35
C GLU A 42 -16.78 0.57 -31.74
N ALA A 43 -15.65 0.18 -32.32
CA ALA A 43 -15.36 -1.20 -32.68
C ALA A 43 -15.35 -2.12 -31.45
N MET A 44 -14.78 -1.67 -30.32
CA MET A 44 -14.79 -2.40 -29.05
C MET A 44 -16.20 -2.58 -28.49
N ARG A 45 -17.02 -1.52 -28.49
CA ARG A 45 -18.42 -1.58 -28.04
C ARG A 45 -19.27 -2.51 -28.92
N GLN A 46 -19.11 -2.46 -30.25
CA GLN A 46 -19.82 -3.33 -31.19
C GLN A 46 -19.50 -4.82 -30.97
N ARG A 47 -18.31 -5.13 -30.45
CA ARG A 47 -17.91 -6.49 -30.06
C ARG A 47 -18.39 -6.89 -28.67
N GLY A 48 -19.09 -5.99 -27.93
CA GLY A 48 -19.66 -6.27 -26.62
C GLY A 48 -18.76 -5.93 -25.44
N PHE A 49 -17.59 -5.33 -25.67
CA PHE A 49 -16.74 -4.85 -24.59
C PHE A 49 -17.38 -3.67 -23.86
N LYS A 50 -17.23 -3.62 -22.52
CA LYS A 50 -17.83 -2.60 -21.68
C LYS A 50 -16.80 -1.51 -21.33
N PRO A 51 -17.04 -0.23 -21.67
CA PRO A 51 -16.11 0.84 -21.33
C PRO A 51 -15.99 1.02 -19.80
N VAL A 52 -14.78 1.27 -19.31
CA VAL A 52 -14.46 1.56 -17.90
C VAL A 52 -13.75 2.91 -17.82
N GLY A 53 -14.21 3.76 -16.86
CA GLY A 53 -13.65 5.10 -16.68
C GLY A 53 -14.19 6.10 -17.71
N ARG A 54 -13.95 7.40 -17.43
CA ARG A 54 -14.39 8.51 -18.27
C ARG A 54 -13.29 9.01 -19.21
N ASP A 55 -12.03 8.92 -18.74
CA ASP A 55 -10.93 9.65 -19.36
C ASP A 55 -9.96 8.75 -20.14
N PHE A 56 -10.05 7.42 -19.98
CA PHE A 56 -9.15 6.48 -20.63
C PHE A 56 -9.94 5.42 -21.44
N PRO A 57 -9.50 5.09 -22.66
CA PRO A 57 -10.16 4.11 -23.52
C PRO A 57 -9.82 2.67 -23.06
N VAL A 58 -10.30 2.30 -21.88
CA VAL A 58 -10.19 0.96 -21.31
C VAL A 58 -11.55 0.27 -21.34
N PHE A 59 -11.56 -1.00 -21.66
CA PHE A 59 -12.76 -1.81 -21.83
C PHE A 59 -12.61 -3.12 -21.07
N LEU A 60 -13.69 -3.58 -20.42
CA LEU A 60 -13.76 -4.91 -19.83
C LEU A 60 -14.28 -5.94 -20.84
N HIS A 61 -13.60 -7.05 -20.90
CA HIS A 61 -14.08 -8.21 -21.64
C HIS A 61 -15.37 -8.75 -20.98
N PRO A 62 -16.46 -8.97 -21.74
CA PRO A 62 -17.77 -9.27 -21.15
C PRO A 62 -17.83 -10.60 -20.38
N HIS A 63 -16.95 -11.55 -20.66
CA HIS A 63 -16.93 -12.87 -20.04
C HIS A 63 -15.82 -13.04 -19.01
N THR A 64 -14.61 -12.50 -19.25
CA THR A 64 -13.45 -12.68 -18.35
C THR A 64 -13.26 -11.53 -17.40
N ALA A 65 -13.87 -10.36 -17.68
CA ALA A 65 -13.67 -9.09 -16.96
C ALA A 65 -12.22 -8.56 -17.01
N GLU A 66 -11.37 -9.11 -17.86
CA GLU A 66 -10.03 -8.60 -18.11
C GLU A 66 -10.05 -7.25 -18.81
N GLU A 67 -9.04 -6.43 -18.54
CA GLU A 67 -8.94 -5.06 -19.07
C GLU A 67 -8.24 -5.03 -20.43
N TYR A 68 -8.91 -4.42 -21.41
CA TYR A 68 -8.41 -4.18 -22.76
C TYR A 68 -8.33 -2.67 -22.99
N ALA A 69 -7.11 -2.14 -23.07
CA ALA A 69 -6.85 -0.74 -23.36
C ALA A 69 -6.56 -0.56 -24.85
N LEU A 70 -7.11 0.48 -25.48
CA LEU A 70 -6.65 0.88 -26.81
C LEU A 70 -5.24 1.46 -26.70
N ALA A 71 -4.40 1.16 -27.70
CA ALA A 71 -3.09 1.77 -27.84
C ALA A 71 -3.23 3.31 -27.82
N ARG A 72 -2.41 3.99 -27.04
CA ARG A 72 -2.52 5.43 -26.82
C ARG A 72 -1.18 6.09 -26.51
N THR A 73 -1.12 7.37 -26.82
CA THR A 73 -0.11 8.27 -26.29
C THR A 73 -0.73 9.17 -25.22
N GLU A 74 0.09 9.63 -24.31
CA GLU A 74 -0.31 10.57 -23.24
C GLU A 74 0.62 11.77 -23.30
N ARG A 75 0.06 12.99 -23.20
CA ARG A 75 0.82 14.23 -23.12
C ARG A 75 0.41 15.01 -21.89
N LYS A 76 1.41 15.52 -21.15
CA LYS A 76 1.15 16.41 -20.02
C LYS A 76 0.68 17.76 -20.54
N SER A 77 -0.55 18.19 -20.20
CA SER A 77 -1.14 19.48 -20.54
C SER A 77 -1.38 20.37 -19.31
N GLY A 78 -1.11 19.85 -18.08
CA GLY A 78 -1.33 20.56 -16.82
C GLY A 78 -0.69 19.86 -15.63
N HIS A 79 -1.04 20.30 -14.41
CA HIS A 79 -0.57 19.69 -13.18
C HIS A 79 -1.52 18.57 -12.68
N GLY A 80 -0.97 17.54 -12.07
CA GLY A 80 -1.72 16.45 -11.44
C GLY A 80 -2.35 15.46 -12.43
N TYR A 81 -3.28 14.62 -11.92
CA TYR A 81 -3.91 13.53 -12.69
C TYR A 81 -4.78 14.00 -13.87
N SER A 82 -5.49 15.11 -13.71
CA SER A 82 -6.32 15.71 -14.78
C SER A 82 -5.50 16.50 -15.82
N GLY A 83 -4.19 16.59 -15.66
CA GLY A 83 -3.28 17.30 -16.55
C GLY A 83 -2.74 16.46 -17.71
N PHE A 84 -3.35 15.31 -18.05
CA PHE A 84 -2.98 14.50 -19.19
C PHE A 84 -4.03 14.56 -20.28
N GLU A 85 -3.59 14.84 -21.50
CA GLU A 85 -4.36 14.61 -22.72
C GLU A 85 -4.03 13.22 -23.25
N VAL A 86 -5.06 12.39 -23.34
CA VAL A 86 -4.96 11.03 -23.89
C VAL A 86 -5.36 11.05 -25.35
N TYR A 87 -4.44 10.67 -26.20
CA TYR A 87 -4.71 10.44 -27.62
C TYR A 87 -4.73 8.95 -27.91
N ALA A 88 -5.92 8.42 -28.18
CA ALA A 88 -6.13 7.06 -28.59
C ALA A 88 -6.80 7.05 -29.97
N SER A 89 -6.03 6.67 -30.98
CA SER A 89 -6.45 6.61 -32.36
C SER A 89 -5.90 5.34 -33.00
N PRO A 90 -6.54 4.79 -34.06
CA PRO A 90 -6.05 3.59 -34.74
C PRO A 90 -4.65 3.70 -35.35
N ASP A 91 -4.11 4.92 -35.50
CA ASP A 91 -2.76 5.17 -36.00
C ASP A 91 -1.67 5.04 -34.92
N VAL A 92 -2.05 5.00 -33.63
CA VAL A 92 -1.09 4.81 -32.54
C VAL A 92 -0.53 3.40 -32.58
N THR A 93 0.78 3.31 -32.70
CA THR A 93 1.51 2.04 -32.79
C THR A 93 1.71 1.37 -31.41
N LEU A 94 1.99 0.08 -31.41
CA LEU A 94 2.35 -0.63 -30.16
C LEU A 94 3.60 -0.02 -29.49
N GLU A 95 4.60 0.36 -30.28
CA GLU A 95 5.83 0.96 -29.77
C GLU A 95 5.57 2.30 -29.08
N GLU A 96 4.72 3.13 -29.63
CA GLU A 96 4.31 4.39 -29.00
C GLU A 96 3.57 4.17 -27.67
N ASP A 97 2.68 3.15 -27.59
CA ASP A 97 2.05 2.79 -26.30
C ASP A 97 3.06 2.27 -25.29
N LEU A 98 4.03 1.47 -25.71
CA LEU A 98 5.08 0.96 -24.83
C LEU A 98 6.02 2.08 -24.36
N SER A 99 6.31 3.09 -25.20
CA SER A 99 7.25 4.17 -24.91
C SER A 99 6.81 5.07 -23.76
N ARG A 100 5.51 5.19 -23.49
CA ARG A 100 4.96 6.01 -22.41
C ARG A 100 4.93 5.30 -21.05
N ARG A 101 5.31 4.02 -20.97
CA ARG A 101 5.30 3.24 -19.72
C ARG A 101 6.40 3.68 -18.78
N ASP A 102 6.31 3.24 -17.52
CA ASP A 102 7.24 3.64 -16.46
C ASP A 102 8.64 2.99 -16.62
N LEU A 103 8.69 1.66 -16.67
CA LEU A 103 9.94 0.90 -16.69
C LEU A 103 10.01 -0.03 -17.92
N THR A 104 11.22 -0.23 -18.42
CA THR A 104 11.49 -1.13 -19.57
C THR A 104 10.95 -2.54 -19.36
N ILE A 105 11.07 -3.07 -18.14
CA ILE A 105 10.54 -4.39 -17.76
C ILE A 105 9.01 -4.47 -17.83
N ASN A 106 8.31 -3.34 -17.85
CA ASN A 106 6.86 -3.23 -18.03
C ASN A 106 6.46 -2.82 -19.45
N ALA A 107 7.44 -2.55 -20.32
CA ALA A 107 7.27 -2.11 -21.70
C ALA A 107 7.55 -3.23 -22.70
N ILE A 108 7.23 -4.45 -22.35
CA ILE A 108 7.30 -5.66 -23.18
C ILE A 108 5.89 -6.10 -23.51
N ALA A 109 5.64 -6.43 -24.77
CA ALA A 109 4.37 -6.96 -25.23
C ALA A 109 4.53 -8.38 -25.77
N GLN A 110 3.50 -9.22 -25.63
CA GLN A 110 3.46 -10.55 -26.16
C GLN A 110 2.23 -10.72 -27.06
N GLY A 111 2.47 -11.08 -28.31
CA GLY A 111 1.42 -11.42 -29.27
C GLY A 111 0.82 -12.82 -29.08
N PRO A 112 -0.27 -13.15 -29.79
CA PRO A 112 -0.98 -14.44 -29.67
C PRO A 112 -0.08 -15.65 -29.91
N GLY A 113 0.86 -15.56 -30.87
CA GLY A 113 1.83 -16.60 -31.18
C GLY A 113 2.93 -16.78 -30.13
N GLY A 114 2.95 -15.95 -29.08
CA GLY A 114 3.96 -15.96 -28.05
C GLY A 114 5.21 -15.12 -28.37
N GLN A 115 5.29 -14.52 -29.57
CA GLN A 115 6.38 -13.61 -29.94
C GLN A 115 6.41 -12.39 -29.02
N LEU A 116 7.57 -11.96 -28.62
CA LEU A 116 7.77 -10.77 -27.81
C LEU A 116 8.13 -9.56 -28.69
N THR A 117 7.52 -8.43 -28.38
CA THR A 117 7.88 -7.10 -28.88
C THR A 117 8.49 -6.32 -27.74
N ASP A 118 9.77 -6.01 -27.84
CA ASP A 118 10.56 -5.39 -26.76
C ASP A 118 11.49 -4.30 -27.33
N PRO A 119 10.93 -3.17 -27.76
CA PRO A 119 11.71 -2.10 -28.38
C PRO A 119 12.64 -1.37 -27.39
N PHE A 120 12.42 -1.52 -26.08
CA PHE A 120 13.15 -0.82 -25.03
C PHE A 120 14.08 -1.74 -24.21
N HIS A 121 14.36 -2.94 -24.70
CA HIS A 121 15.30 -3.90 -24.11
C HIS A 121 14.94 -4.34 -22.67
N GLY A 122 13.63 -4.42 -22.36
CA GLY A 122 13.16 -4.84 -21.05
C GLY A 122 13.58 -6.24 -20.66
N GLN A 123 13.71 -7.17 -21.63
CA GLN A 123 14.22 -8.52 -21.38
C GLN A 123 15.68 -8.48 -20.89
N GLN A 124 16.51 -7.64 -21.50
CA GLN A 124 17.89 -7.44 -21.07
C GLN A 124 17.97 -6.85 -19.66
N ASP A 125 17.12 -5.88 -19.34
CA ASP A 125 17.06 -5.31 -17.98
C ASP A 125 16.52 -6.32 -16.94
N ILE A 126 15.62 -7.23 -17.32
CA ILE A 126 15.22 -8.36 -16.46
C ILE A 126 16.42 -9.28 -16.17
N GLU A 127 17.21 -9.65 -17.18
CA GLU A 127 18.40 -10.48 -17.02
C GLU A 127 19.47 -9.80 -16.16
N GLN A 128 19.66 -8.50 -16.35
CA GLN A 128 20.62 -7.67 -15.61
C GLN A 128 20.10 -7.22 -14.23
N ARG A 129 18.85 -7.53 -13.90
CA ARG A 129 18.20 -7.11 -12.65
C ARG A 129 18.17 -5.59 -12.48
N LEU A 130 17.82 -4.86 -13.52
CA LEU A 130 17.75 -3.40 -13.54
C LEU A 130 16.31 -2.89 -13.64
N LEU A 131 16.00 -1.89 -12.84
CA LEU A 131 14.81 -1.05 -12.97
C LEU A 131 15.21 0.21 -13.73
N ARG A 132 14.90 0.26 -15.03
CA ARG A 132 15.24 1.36 -15.93
C ARG A 132 13.99 2.02 -16.47
N HIS A 133 13.94 3.36 -16.49
CA HIS A 133 12.86 4.11 -17.14
C HIS A 133 12.89 3.89 -18.68
N VAL A 134 11.72 3.92 -19.28
CA VAL A 134 11.59 3.65 -20.74
C VAL A 134 12.08 4.83 -21.57
N SER A 135 11.68 6.05 -21.22
CA SER A 135 11.91 7.26 -22.02
C SER A 135 11.83 8.52 -21.14
N PRO A 136 12.17 9.70 -21.69
CA PRO A 136 11.98 10.99 -20.98
C PRO A 136 10.53 11.25 -20.53
N ALA A 137 9.53 10.61 -21.13
CA ALA A 137 8.14 10.65 -20.68
C ALA A 137 7.95 10.14 -19.24
N PHE A 138 8.96 9.51 -18.64
CA PHE A 138 8.97 9.15 -17.23
C PHE A 138 8.68 10.34 -16.31
N SER A 139 9.26 11.51 -16.60
CA SER A 139 9.09 12.73 -15.81
C SER A 139 7.71 13.39 -15.95
N GLU A 140 6.89 12.96 -16.91
CA GLU A 140 5.54 13.53 -17.08
C GLU A 140 4.58 13.12 -15.96
N ASP A 141 4.70 11.91 -15.38
CA ASP A 141 3.93 11.49 -14.19
C ASP A 141 4.87 11.29 -12.99
N PRO A 142 4.89 12.24 -12.04
CA PRO A 142 5.74 12.14 -10.83
C PRO A 142 5.45 10.89 -9.98
N LEU A 143 4.27 10.28 -10.09
CA LEU A 143 3.95 9.03 -9.40
C LEU A 143 4.90 7.87 -9.79
N ARG A 144 5.54 7.96 -10.96
CA ARG A 144 6.50 6.94 -11.42
C ARG A 144 7.72 6.83 -10.50
N VAL A 145 8.08 7.90 -9.78
CA VAL A 145 9.11 7.86 -8.72
C VAL A 145 8.69 6.89 -7.61
N LEU A 146 7.46 7.02 -7.10
CA LEU A 146 6.92 6.14 -6.07
C LEU A 146 6.75 4.71 -6.60
N ARG A 147 6.28 4.57 -7.83
CA ARG A 147 6.12 3.26 -8.48
C ARG A 147 7.45 2.53 -8.64
N THR A 148 8.51 3.23 -9.05
CA THR A 148 9.86 2.64 -9.19
C THR A 148 10.40 2.19 -7.84
N ALA A 149 10.27 3.01 -6.80
CA ALA A 149 10.62 2.64 -5.43
C ALA A 149 9.84 1.39 -4.95
N ARG A 150 8.53 1.30 -5.27
CA ARG A 150 7.73 0.10 -4.97
C ARG A 150 8.19 -1.13 -5.75
N PHE A 151 8.56 -0.99 -7.02
CA PHE A 151 9.11 -2.11 -7.78
C PHE A 151 10.45 -2.59 -7.19
N LEU A 152 11.28 -1.68 -6.65
CA LEU A 152 12.46 -2.09 -5.91
C LEU A 152 12.08 -2.85 -4.62
N ALA A 153 11.09 -2.35 -3.86
CA ALA A 153 10.57 -3.08 -2.69
C ALA A 153 10.08 -4.49 -3.05
N ARG A 154 9.53 -4.67 -4.25
CA ARG A 154 9.06 -5.97 -4.74
C ARG A 154 10.18 -6.90 -5.17
N TYR A 155 11.24 -6.38 -5.79
CA TYR A 155 12.23 -7.20 -6.50
C TYR A 155 13.65 -7.17 -5.91
N ALA A 156 13.92 -6.38 -4.86
CA ALA A 156 15.25 -6.28 -4.26
C ALA A 156 15.81 -7.65 -3.82
N HIS A 157 14.97 -8.53 -3.27
CA HIS A 157 15.35 -9.88 -2.87
C HIS A 157 15.76 -10.78 -4.06
N LEU A 158 15.45 -10.39 -5.30
CA LEU A 158 15.89 -11.05 -6.52
C LEU A 158 17.17 -10.42 -7.09
N GLY A 159 17.74 -9.44 -6.39
CA GLY A 159 18.95 -8.73 -6.80
C GLY A 159 18.72 -7.54 -7.74
N PHE A 160 17.47 -7.08 -7.90
CA PHE A 160 17.19 -5.87 -8.68
C PHE A 160 17.72 -4.61 -8.02
N THR A 161 18.22 -3.70 -8.84
CA THR A 161 18.64 -2.34 -8.47
C THR A 161 18.08 -1.32 -9.45
N ILE A 162 18.05 -0.06 -9.06
CA ILE A 162 17.63 1.04 -9.97
C ILE A 162 18.84 1.42 -10.84
N ALA A 163 18.62 1.53 -12.15
CA ALA A 163 19.64 2.00 -13.08
C ALA A 163 20.10 3.43 -12.71
N PRO A 164 21.41 3.75 -12.79
CA PRO A 164 21.94 5.05 -12.35
C PRO A 164 21.30 6.26 -13.02
N ASP A 165 21.04 6.16 -14.32
CA ASP A 165 20.32 7.20 -15.08
C ASP A 165 18.86 7.39 -14.62
N THR A 166 18.18 6.29 -14.27
CA THR A 166 16.84 6.34 -13.70
C THR A 166 16.84 6.96 -12.31
N HIS A 167 17.80 6.59 -11.46
CA HIS A 167 17.93 7.20 -10.14
C HIS A 167 18.19 8.71 -10.22
N THR A 168 19.00 9.15 -11.18
CA THR A 168 19.25 10.57 -11.45
C THR A 168 17.95 11.27 -11.85
N LEU A 169 17.19 10.70 -12.80
CA LEU A 169 15.92 11.25 -13.27
C LEU A 169 14.87 11.31 -12.13
N MET A 170 14.80 10.28 -11.27
CA MET A 170 13.94 10.29 -10.09
C MET A 170 14.27 11.46 -9.15
N ARG A 171 15.55 11.76 -8.95
CA ARG A 171 15.99 12.91 -8.13
C ARG A 171 15.60 14.25 -8.79
N GLU A 172 15.78 14.37 -10.08
CA GLU A 172 15.37 15.56 -10.84
C GLU A 172 13.87 15.82 -10.72
N VAL A 173 13.05 14.78 -10.89
CA VAL A 173 11.58 14.86 -10.69
C VAL A 173 11.23 15.25 -9.26
N SER A 174 11.96 14.71 -8.26
CA SER A 174 11.73 15.05 -6.86
C SER A 174 12.05 16.52 -6.57
N GLN A 175 13.14 17.04 -7.14
CA GLN A 175 13.58 18.44 -6.96
C GLN A 175 12.70 19.45 -7.71
N SER A 176 11.98 19.04 -8.76
CA SER A 176 11.07 19.92 -9.50
C SER A 176 9.85 20.38 -8.70
N GLY A 177 9.56 19.74 -7.56
CA GLY A 177 8.37 20.02 -6.75
C GLY A 177 7.07 19.34 -7.25
N GLU A 178 7.10 18.67 -8.40
CA GLU A 178 5.93 18.03 -9.01
C GLU A 178 5.31 16.94 -8.13
N LEU A 179 6.11 16.26 -7.27
CA LEU A 179 5.60 15.28 -6.31
C LEU A 179 4.54 15.85 -5.35
N GLY A 180 4.64 17.15 -5.01
CA GLY A 180 3.66 17.82 -4.14
C GLY A 180 2.28 17.99 -4.77
N HIS A 181 2.17 17.87 -6.09
CA HIS A 181 0.90 17.98 -6.83
C HIS A 181 0.19 16.64 -7.03
N LEU A 182 0.77 15.52 -6.55
CA LEU A 182 0.10 14.22 -6.60
C LEU A 182 -1.15 14.21 -5.70
N ALA A 183 -2.19 13.52 -6.14
CA ALA A 183 -3.34 13.25 -5.28
C ALA A 183 -2.91 12.31 -4.13
N ALA A 184 -3.28 12.67 -2.89
CA ALA A 184 -2.91 11.91 -1.70
C ALA A 184 -3.33 10.45 -1.78
N GLU A 185 -4.47 10.17 -2.38
CA GLU A 185 -5.00 8.81 -2.57
C GLU A 185 -4.10 7.97 -3.48
N ARG A 186 -3.52 8.57 -4.54
CA ARG A 186 -2.56 7.87 -5.42
C ARG A 186 -1.26 7.56 -4.67
N VAL A 187 -0.79 8.51 -3.86
CA VAL A 187 0.39 8.34 -3.01
C VAL A 187 0.16 7.21 -2.00
N TRP A 188 -1.00 7.21 -1.32
CA TRP A 188 -1.33 6.17 -0.36
C TRP A 188 -1.41 4.79 -1.01
N ILE A 189 -2.07 4.66 -2.17
CA ILE A 189 -2.19 3.37 -2.88
C ILE A 189 -0.81 2.77 -3.21
N GLU A 190 0.13 3.57 -3.70
CA GLU A 190 1.49 3.08 -4.00
C GLU A 190 2.25 2.73 -2.71
N THR A 191 2.07 3.51 -1.64
CA THR A 191 2.67 3.24 -0.32
C THR A 191 2.11 1.96 0.31
N GLU A 192 0.79 1.79 0.30
CA GLU A 192 0.13 0.60 0.83
C GLU A 192 0.60 -0.67 0.09
N LYS A 193 0.69 -0.62 -1.24
CA LYS A 193 1.23 -1.70 -2.05
C LYS A 193 2.69 -1.98 -1.70
N ALA A 194 3.52 -0.94 -1.56
CA ALA A 194 4.93 -1.09 -1.20
C ALA A 194 5.13 -1.73 0.18
N LEU A 195 4.29 -1.34 1.14
CA LEU A 195 4.28 -1.96 2.48
C LEU A 195 3.84 -3.44 2.45
N GLY A 196 3.10 -3.86 1.44
CA GLY A 196 2.75 -5.26 1.20
C GLY A 196 3.87 -6.09 0.55
N GLU A 197 4.87 -5.46 -0.03
CA GLU A 197 5.94 -6.13 -0.79
C GLU A 197 6.97 -6.82 0.14
N PRO A 198 7.82 -7.73 -0.40
CA PRO A 198 8.82 -8.47 0.38
C PRO A 198 9.85 -7.58 1.10
N ASN A 199 10.27 -6.48 0.49
CA ASN A 199 11.31 -5.59 1.01
C ASN A 199 10.79 -4.14 1.17
N PRO A 200 9.80 -3.88 2.05
CA PRO A 200 9.12 -2.59 2.15
C PRO A 200 10.05 -1.44 2.55
N GLU A 201 11.15 -1.72 3.25
CA GLU A 201 12.19 -0.75 3.62
C GLU A 201 12.82 -0.07 2.40
N GLN A 202 12.95 -0.81 1.28
CA GLN A 202 13.53 -0.29 0.04
C GLN A 202 12.72 0.86 -0.55
N TYR A 203 11.41 0.88 -0.34
CA TYR A 203 10.56 1.97 -0.79
C TYR A 203 10.96 3.31 -0.14
N PHE A 204 11.03 3.33 1.17
CA PHE A 204 11.34 4.55 1.92
C PHE A 204 12.82 4.95 1.77
N THR A 205 13.73 3.99 1.77
CA THR A 205 15.16 4.23 1.54
C THR A 205 15.38 4.88 0.17
N THR A 206 14.80 4.33 -0.88
CA THR A 206 14.88 4.88 -2.25
C THR A 206 14.32 6.29 -2.33
N LEU A 207 13.13 6.53 -1.73
CA LEU A 207 12.53 7.86 -1.71
C LEU A 207 13.40 8.87 -0.97
N ASN A 208 14.09 8.45 0.09
CA ASN A 208 15.03 9.31 0.81
C ASN A 208 16.28 9.61 -0.03
N GLU A 209 16.87 8.61 -0.68
CA GLU A 209 18.04 8.76 -1.53
C GLU A 209 17.81 9.69 -2.73
N CYS A 210 16.61 9.63 -3.33
CA CYS A 210 16.25 10.54 -4.43
C CYS A 210 15.56 11.85 -3.97
N GLN A 211 15.58 12.15 -2.66
CA GLN A 211 15.03 13.37 -2.06
C GLN A 211 13.51 13.53 -2.22
N ALA A 212 12.80 12.44 -2.44
CA ALA A 212 11.34 12.41 -2.58
C ALA A 212 10.60 12.28 -1.24
N LEU A 213 11.26 11.71 -0.21
CA LEU A 213 10.62 11.33 1.03
C LEU A 213 9.99 12.53 1.76
N ALA A 214 10.72 13.62 1.89
CA ALA A 214 10.29 14.80 2.65
C ALA A 214 9.02 15.47 2.10
N THR A 215 8.67 15.24 0.83
CA THR A 215 7.46 15.82 0.23
C THR A 215 6.18 15.29 0.89
N TRP A 216 6.13 13.99 1.18
CA TRP A 216 4.93 13.35 1.73
C TRP A 216 5.11 12.83 3.15
N TRP A 217 6.34 12.55 3.56
CA TRP A 217 6.71 12.01 4.89
C TRP A 217 7.84 12.86 5.54
N PRO A 218 7.67 14.18 5.67
CA PRO A 218 8.71 15.03 6.26
C PRO A 218 9.08 14.56 7.69
N GLU A 219 8.11 14.03 8.44
CA GLU A 219 8.31 13.53 9.80
C GLU A 219 9.30 12.35 9.86
N LEU A 220 9.38 11.56 8.79
CA LEU A 220 10.31 10.42 8.68
C LEU A 220 11.68 10.83 8.10
N ALA A 221 11.76 11.96 7.40
CA ALA A 221 12.98 12.40 6.73
C ALA A 221 13.98 13.07 7.65
N GLU A 222 13.63 13.30 8.94
CA GLU A 222 14.45 14.01 9.89
C GLU A 222 15.31 13.07 10.73
N GLY A 223 16.64 13.34 10.77
CA GLY A 223 17.59 12.67 11.64
C GLY A 223 17.60 11.14 11.52
N GLU A 224 17.60 10.45 12.67
CA GLU A 224 17.60 8.97 12.74
C GLU A 224 16.19 8.36 12.71
N THR A 225 15.15 9.17 12.53
CA THR A 225 13.75 8.74 12.61
C THR A 225 13.44 7.66 11.56
N LEU A 226 13.95 7.82 10.34
CA LEU A 226 13.73 6.85 9.27
C LEU A 226 14.30 5.48 9.65
N THR A 227 15.51 5.42 10.16
CA THR A 227 16.15 4.15 10.56
C THR A 227 15.30 3.43 11.61
N ALA A 228 14.91 4.13 12.67
CA ALA A 228 14.07 3.57 13.73
C ALA A 228 12.69 3.12 13.22
N ALA A 229 12.12 3.85 12.25
CA ALA A 229 10.85 3.51 11.62
C ALA A 229 10.97 2.23 10.78
N LEU A 230 12.05 2.09 10.01
CA LEU A 230 12.29 0.91 9.15
C LEU A 230 12.58 -0.34 10.00
N ASP A 231 13.34 -0.23 11.07
CA ASP A 231 13.62 -1.33 12.00
C ASP A 231 12.33 -1.89 12.63
N ALA A 232 11.32 -1.04 12.83
CA ALA A 232 10.05 -1.46 13.40
C ALA A 232 9.24 -2.37 12.46
N LEU A 233 9.45 -2.31 11.14
CA LEU A 233 8.68 -3.09 10.15
C LEU A 233 8.76 -4.60 10.36
N ALA A 234 9.90 -5.10 10.82
CA ALA A 234 10.14 -6.53 11.05
C ALA A 234 9.23 -7.14 12.14
N SER A 235 8.65 -6.29 13.00
CA SER A 235 7.78 -6.73 14.10
C SER A 235 6.31 -6.88 13.70
N ALA A 236 5.96 -6.71 12.41
CA ALA A 236 4.59 -6.80 11.95
C ALA A 236 3.99 -8.19 12.20
N PRO A 237 2.80 -8.28 12.82
CA PRO A 237 2.10 -9.56 12.97
C PRO A 237 1.63 -10.10 11.62
N GLU A 238 1.75 -11.38 11.42
CA GLU A 238 1.18 -12.08 10.27
C GLU A 238 -0.27 -12.47 10.57
N THR A 239 -1.18 -11.58 10.27
CA THR A 239 -2.62 -11.77 10.48
C THR A 239 -3.38 -11.54 9.18
N SER A 240 -4.54 -12.18 9.04
CA SER A 240 -5.43 -11.93 7.89
C SER A 240 -6.14 -10.57 7.99
N SER A 241 -6.34 -10.07 9.21
CA SER A 241 -6.95 -8.77 9.49
C SER A 241 -6.46 -8.26 10.86
N PRO A 242 -5.87 -7.06 10.94
CA PRO A 242 -5.52 -6.16 9.83
C PRO A 242 -4.52 -6.74 8.82
N ALA A 243 -4.52 -6.21 7.59
CA ALA A 243 -3.58 -6.64 6.56
C ALA A 243 -2.13 -6.30 6.93
N LEU A 244 -1.18 -7.09 6.44
CA LEU A 244 0.25 -6.89 6.69
C LEU A 244 0.74 -5.48 6.37
N ALA A 245 0.30 -4.90 5.26
CA ALA A 245 0.65 -3.53 4.87
C ALA A 245 0.19 -2.50 5.91
N HIS A 246 -1.00 -2.67 6.49
CA HIS A 246 -1.52 -1.79 7.53
C HIS A 246 -0.76 -1.92 8.84
N TRP A 247 -0.35 -3.14 9.22
CA TRP A 247 0.53 -3.36 10.35
C TRP A 247 1.89 -2.70 10.17
N ARG A 248 2.50 -2.88 9.00
CA ARG A 248 3.77 -2.25 8.67
C ARG A 248 3.67 -0.73 8.68
N TYR A 249 2.58 -0.16 8.12
CA TYR A 249 2.33 1.28 8.26
C TYR A 249 2.24 1.72 9.72
N ALA A 250 1.43 1.03 10.52
CA ALA A 250 1.24 1.36 11.93
C ALA A 250 2.55 1.30 12.74
N LEU A 251 3.41 0.33 12.44
CA LEU A 251 4.73 0.20 13.05
C LEU A 251 5.70 1.28 12.56
N LEU A 252 5.72 1.57 11.27
CA LEU A 252 6.54 2.61 10.67
C LEU A 252 6.33 3.97 11.38
N VAL A 253 5.06 4.34 11.59
CA VAL A 253 4.72 5.64 12.20
C VAL A 253 4.64 5.60 13.73
N SER A 254 4.88 4.45 14.36
CA SER A 254 4.85 4.30 15.81
C SER A 254 5.97 5.03 16.54
N VAL A 255 7.01 5.44 15.82
CA VAL A 255 8.15 6.24 16.33
C VAL A 255 7.83 7.73 16.40
N LEU A 256 6.76 8.17 15.75
CA LEU A 256 6.33 9.56 15.69
C LEU A 256 5.48 9.95 16.90
N SER A 257 5.39 11.26 17.20
CA SER A 257 4.43 11.78 18.18
C SER A 257 2.98 11.63 17.70
N ASP A 258 2.01 11.78 18.61
CA ASP A 258 0.58 11.71 18.26
C ASP A 258 0.20 12.78 17.22
N GLU A 259 0.72 14.01 17.40
CA GLU A 259 0.48 15.13 16.48
C GLU A 259 1.05 14.85 15.09
N GLN A 260 2.27 14.32 15.01
CA GLN A 260 2.93 13.95 13.75
C GLN A 260 2.18 12.84 13.03
N ARG A 261 1.74 11.79 13.77
CA ARG A 261 0.93 10.70 13.18
C ARG A 261 -0.39 11.21 12.62
N ASP A 262 -1.08 12.09 13.35
CA ASP A 262 -2.37 12.62 12.92
C ASP A 262 -2.22 13.59 11.73
N ALA A 263 -1.17 14.40 11.71
CA ALA A 263 -0.85 15.26 10.58
C ALA A 263 -0.54 14.44 9.31
N LEU A 264 0.27 13.38 9.44
CA LEU A 264 0.60 12.48 8.34
C LEU A 264 -0.63 11.72 7.84
N ALA A 265 -1.47 11.20 8.75
CA ALA A 265 -2.72 10.51 8.39
C ALA A 265 -3.68 11.41 7.62
N SER A 266 -3.78 12.68 8.02
CA SER A 266 -4.59 13.70 7.33
C SER A 266 -4.01 14.03 5.95
N ARG A 267 -2.70 14.24 5.84
CA ARG A 267 -2.00 14.54 4.58
C ARG A 267 -2.18 13.44 3.55
N LEU A 268 -2.02 12.18 3.95
CA LEU A 268 -2.19 11.00 3.10
C LEU A 268 -3.65 10.60 2.88
N ARG A 269 -4.62 11.26 3.53
CA ARG A 269 -6.06 10.92 3.50
C ARG A 269 -6.30 9.44 3.79
N LEU A 270 -5.68 8.94 4.85
CA LEU A 270 -5.74 7.52 5.19
C LEU A 270 -7.17 7.06 5.51
N PRO A 271 -7.48 5.80 5.20
CA PRO A 271 -8.68 5.16 5.74
C PRO A 271 -8.68 5.22 7.28
N ASN A 272 -9.83 5.49 7.88
CA ASN A 272 -9.97 5.61 9.34
C ASN A 272 -9.46 4.38 10.10
N SER A 273 -9.64 3.18 9.53
CA SER A 273 -9.15 1.93 10.12
C SER A 273 -7.64 1.87 10.22
N VAL A 274 -6.92 2.38 9.21
CA VAL A 274 -5.45 2.43 9.18
C VAL A 274 -4.92 3.45 10.20
N ALA A 275 -5.49 4.66 10.21
CA ALA A 275 -5.12 5.70 11.17
C ALA A 275 -5.38 5.24 12.62
N GLN A 276 -6.50 4.56 12.88
CA GLN A 276 -6.81 4.00 14.19
C GLN A 276 -5.83 2.89 14.59
N LEU A 277 -5.49 1.98 13.67
CA LEU A 277 -4.48 0.95 13.92
C LEU A 277 -3.13 1.57 14.31
N ALA A 278 -2.71 2.63 13.62
CA ALA A 278 -1.47 3.34 13.93
C ALA A 278 -1.46 3.92 15.35
N ARG A 279 -2.56 4.58 15.77
CA ARG A 279 -2.70 5.10 17.15
C ARG A 279 -2.67 3.97 18.18
N HIS A 280 -3.37 2.87 17.94
CA HIS A 280 -3.41 1.71 18.83
C HIS A 280 -2.05 1.03 18.94
N THR A 281 -1.32 0.91 17.83
CA THR A 281 0.04 0.35 17.80
C THR A 281 1.01 1.19 18.65
N ALA A 282 0.98 2.51 18.50
CA ALA A 282 1.81 3.41 19.30
C ALA A 282 1.48 3.34 20.80
N LEU A 283 0.18 3.32 21.13
CA LEU A 283 -0.31 3.14 22.51
C LEU A 283 0.16 1.80 23.10
N THR A 284 0.10 0.72 22.34
CA THR A 284 0.56 -0.59 22.78
C THR A 284 2.07 -0.62 23.00
N LYS A 285 2.86 -0.04 22.08
CA LYS A 285 4.32 0.09 22.28
C LYS A 285 4.65 0.91 23.52
N ALA A 286 3.95 2.02 23.75
CA ALA A 286 4.13 2.83 24.95
C ALA A 286 3.83 2.04 26.24
N LEU A 287 2.76 1.23 26.26
CA LEU A 287 2.46 0.32 27.37
C LEU A 287 3.58 -0.67 27.62
N LEU A 288 4.17 -1.23 26.56
CA LEU A 288 5.21 -2.25 26.66
C LEU A 288 6.58 -1.69 27.07
N ASN A 289 6.85 -0.41 26.88
CA ASN A 289 8.10 0.23 27.28
C ASN A 289 8.21 0.47 28.80
N GLU A 290 7.13 0.25 29.53
CA GLU A 290 7.03 0.53 30.95
C GLU A 290 6.59 -0.71 31.74
N PRO A 291 6.81 -0.77 33.05
CA PRO A 291 6.22 -1.80 33.88
C PRO A 291 4.70 -1.77 33.80
N LEU A 292 4.10 -2.96 33.64
CA LEU A 292 2.63 -3.08 33.64
C LEU A 292 2.09 -2.79 35.04
N ASN A 293 1.00 -2.05 35.12
CA ASN A 293 0.19 -1.89 36.31
C ASN A 293 -1.28 -1.75 35.94
N GLY A 294 -2.16 -1.95 36.93
CA GLY A 294 -3.61 -1.99 36.73
C GLY A 294 -4.18 -0.75 36.06
N GLU A 295 -3.68 0.43 36.39
CA GLU A 295 -4.15 1.70 35.82
C GLU A 295 -3.78 1.84 34.34
N ARG A 296 -2.52 1.56 33.98
CA ARG A 296 -2.03 1.64 32.60
C ARG A 296 -2.69 0.62 31.68
N VAL A 297 -2.86 -0.61 32.18
CA VAL A 297 -3.53 -1.67 31.40
C VAL A 297 -4.99 -1.36 31.22
N LEU A 298 -5.68 -0.84 32.25
CA LEU A 298 -7.07 -0.39 32.12
C LEU A 298 -7.19 0.75 31.11
N HIS A 299 -6.33 1.77 31.21
CA HIS A 299 -6.29 2.87 30.25
C HIS A 299 -6.10 2.38 28.80
N TRP A 300 -5.15 1.44 28.58
CA TRP A 300 -4.93 0.81 27.27
C TRP A 300 -6.20 0.12 26.74
N LEU A 301 -6.90 -0.66 27.59
CA LEU A 301 -8.15 -1.33 27.22
C LEU A 301 -9.28 -0.32 26.91
N GLU A 302 -9.37 0.77 27.67
CA GLU A 302 -10.34 1.85 27.43
C GLU A 302 -10.08 2.55 26.08
N ARG A 303 -8.82 2.86 25.79
CA ARG A 303 -8.42 3.50 24.53
C ARG A 303 -8.63 2.60 23.32
N LEU A 304 -8.52 1.29 23.49
CA LEU A 304 -8.85 0.29 22.47
C LEU A 304 -10.35 0.05 22.30
N ASP A 305 -11.19 0.66 23.15
CA ASP A 305 -12.63 0.34 23.21
C ASP A 305 -12.88 -1.17 23.41
N GLY A 306 -12.08 -1.80 24.27
CA GLY A 306 -11.94 -3.24 24.42
C GLY A 306 -13.23 -3.98 24.83
N TRP A 307 -14.22 -3.26 25.28
CA TRP A 307 -15.54 -3.77 25.69
C TRP A 307 -16.49 -3.93 24.50
N ARG A 308 -16.47 -2.96 23.56
CA ARG A 308 -17.34 -2.93 22.39
C ARG A 308 -16.68 -3.45 21.12
N LYS A 309 -15.36 -3.39 21.08
CA LYS A 309 -14.55 -3.75 19.90
C LYS A 309 -13.45 -4.76 20.22
N PRO A 310 -13.82 -5.99 20.61
CA PRO A 310 -12.86 -7.01 21.05
C PRO A 310 -11.81 -7.35 19.99
N ALA A 311 -12.14 -7.21 18.70
CA ALA A 311 -11.19 -7.41 17.61
C ALA A 311 -9.99 -6.47 17.66
N GLN A 312 -10.15 -5.24 18.17
CA GLN A 312 -9.04 -4.30 18.32
C GLN A 312 -8.06 -4.75 19.40
N VAL A 313 -8.56 -5.26 20.53
CA VAL A 313 -7.69 -5.83 21.59
C VAL A 313 -7.01 -7.10 21.08
N ALA A 314 -7.73 -7.98 20.39
CA ALA A 314 -7.16 -9.18 19.81
C ALA A 314 -6.02 -8.86 18.83
N ALA A 315 -6.19 -7.85 17.98
CA ALA A 315 -5.15 -7.38 17.08
C ALA A 315 -3.92 -6.87 17.85
N GLN A 316 -4.11 -6.03 18.87
CA GLN A 316 -2.99 -5.54 19.68
C GLN A 316 -2.30 -6.64 20.50
N LEU A 317 -3.03 -7.66 20.96
CA LEU A 317 -2.43 -8.84 21.58
C LEU A 317 -1.59 -9.69 20.60
N ALA A 318 -1.94 -9.69 19.30
CA ALA A 318 -1.07 -10.28 18.26
C ALA A 318 0.24 -9.49 18.10
N LEU A 319 0.18 -8.16 18.19
CA LEU A 319 1.38 -7.33 18.21
C LEU A 319 2.22 -7.58 19.47
N VAL A 320 1.59 -7.65 20.65
CA VAL A 320 2.27 -7.96 21.91
C VAL A 320 3.01 -9.29 21.81
N SER A 321 2.43 -10.33 21.18
CA SER A 321 3.10 -11.63 21.01
C SER A 321 4.40 -11.55 20.19
N ARG A 322 4.55 -10.51 19.37
CA ARG A 322 5.78 -10.27 18.56
C ARG A 322 6.80 -9.42 19.33
N LEU A 323 6.33 -8.41 20.08
CA LEU A 323 7.20 -7.44 20.76
C LEU A 323 7.63 -7.88 22.18
N ALA A 324 6.72 -8.54 22.91
CA ALA A 324 6.92 -8.93 24.31
C ALA A 324 6.07 -10.18 24.61
N PRO A 325 6.44 -11.35 24.05
CA PRO A 325 5.64 -12.57 24.14
C PRO A 325 5.34 -12.99 25.58
N GLU A 326 6.26 -12.71 26.52
CA GLU A 326 6.08 -13.00 27.95
C GLU A 326 4.93 -12.20 28.59
N ARG A 327 4.54 -11.05 27.99
CA ARG A 327 3.46 -10.18 28.52
C ARG A 327 2.10 -10.51 27.91
N GLN A 328 2.05 -11.29 26.85
CA GLN A 328 0.80 -11.56 26.13
C GLN A 328 -0.24 -12.27 27.01
N ALA A 329 0.18 -13.29 27.74
CA ALA A 329 -0.73 -14.09 28.57
C ALA A 329 -1.37 -13.25 29.69
N VAL A 330 -0.57 -12.44 30.38
CA VAL A 330 -1.06 -11.59 31.48
C VAL A 330 -1.97 -10.47 30.97
N LEU A 331 -1.66 -9.82 29.84
CA LEU A 331 -2.53 -8.81 29.24
C LEU A 331 -3.86 -9.40 28.74
N ARG A 332 -3.84 -10.62 28.22
CA ARG A 332 -5.05 -11.36 27.84
C ARG A 332 -5.91 -11.68 29.06
N ALA A 333 -5.30 -12.15 30.15
CA ALA A 333 -5.99 -12.44 31.40
C ALA A 333 -6.62 -11.17 32.02
N ALA A 334 -5.87 -10.07 32.02
CA ALA A 334 -6.37 -8.77 32.48
C ALA A 334 -7.57 -8.29 31.67
N TRP A 335 -7.52 -8.42 30.34
CA TRP A 335 -8.67 -8.09 29.48
C TRP A 335 -9.89 -8.96 29.78
N GLN A 336 -9.72 -10.27 29.90
CA GLN A 336 -10.79 -11.21 30.23
C GLN A 336 -11.41 -10.94 31.60
N ALA A 337 -10.58 -10.66 32.61
CA ALA A 337 -11.05 -10.28 33.95
C ALA A 337 -11.89 -9.00 33.92
N ALA A 338 -11.44 -7.97 33.19
CA ALA A 338 -12.17 -6.74 33.04
C ALA A 338 -13.49 -6.91 32.24
N GLN A 339 -13.51 -7.78 31.23
CA GLN A 339 -14.72 -8.11 30.48
C GLN A 339 -15.78 -8.84 31.33
N ALA A 340 -15.36 -9.62 32.30
CA ALA A 340 -16.23 -10.35 33.20
C ALA A 340 -16.99 -9.43 34.17
N VAL A 341 -16.57 -8.15 34.33
CA VAL A 341 -17.28 -7.15 35.12
C VAL A 341 -18.60 -6.81 34.44
N SER A 342 -19.71 -7.29 34.99
CA SER A 342 -21.04 -7.18 34.42
C SER A 342 -21.68 -5.83 34.74
N PRO A 343 -22.06 -5.01 33.74
CA PRO A 343 -22.87 -3.82 33.97
C PRO A 343 -24.21 -4.16 34.62
N GLN A 344 -24.77 -5.35 34.32
CA GLN A 344 -26.06 -5.79 34.82
C GLN A 344 -26.05 -6.01 36.34
N ALA A 345 -24.95 -6.56 36.88
CA ALA A 345 -24.78 -6.73 38.31
C ALA A 345 -24.83 -5.38 39.03
N LEU A 346 -24.07 -4.40 38.56
CA LEU A 346 -24.04 -3.05 39.15
C LEU A 346 -25.37 -2.30 38.99
N LEU A 347 -26.09 -2.52 37.89
CA LEU A 347 -27.47 -2.01 37.74
C LEU A 347 -28.40 -2.61 38.80
N SER A 348 -28.24 -3.89 39.13
CA SER A 348 -29.03 -4.56 40.17
C SER A 348 -28.72 -4.04 41.60
N GLU A 349 -27.48 -3.58 41.80
CA GLU A 349 -27.02 -2.92 43.04
C GLU A 349 -27.50 -1.47 43.15
N GLY A 350 -28.17 -0.93 42.13
CA GLY A 350 -28.75 0.39 42.16
C GLY A 350 -27.95 1.50 41.47
N TYR A 351 -26.78 1.21 40.92
CA TYR A 351 -25.99 2.19 40.17
C TYR A 351 -26.71 2.63 38.89
N ARG A 352 -26.70 3.93 38.58
CA ARG A 352 -27.31 4.51 37.36
C ARG A 352 -26.49 5.65 36.82
N GLY A 353 -26.62 5.92 35.51
CA GLY A 353 -25.96 7.06 34.84
C GLY A 353 -24.47 7.14 35.06
N ALA A 354 -23.97 8.32 35.46
CA ALA A 354 -22.53 8.53 35.70
C ALA A 354 -21.95 7.65 36.82
N ALA A 355 -22.73 7.39 37.87
CA ALA A 355 -22.32 6.52 38.98
C ALA A 355 -22.10 5.08 38.53
N LEU A 356 -22.86 4.57 37.56
CA LEU A 356 -22.68 3.27 36.96
C LEU A 356 -21.34 3.22 36.17
N GLY A 357 -21.06 4.28 35.41
CA GLY A 357 -19.78 4.38 34.66
C GLY A 357 -18.57 4.34 35.58
N GLU A 358 -18.61 5.09 36.67
CA GLU A 358 -17.55 5.15 37.67
C GLU A 358 -17.38 3.81 38.41
N ALA A 359 -18.49 3.18 38.84
CA ALA A 359 -18.46 1.86 39.48
C ALA A 359 -17.87 0.79 38.53
N LEU A 360 -18.29 0.79 37.25
CA LEU A 360 -17.74 -0.12 36.23
C LEU A 360 -16.22 0.07 36.09
N ARG A 361 -15.75 1.32 36.03
CA ARG A 361 -14.31 1.60 35.90
C ARG A 361 -13.54 1.11 37.13
N GLN A 362 -14.03 1.36 38.34
CA GLN A 362 -13.41 0.91 39.58
C GLN A 362 -13.37 -0.63 39.68
N HIS A 363 -14.45 -1.33 39.35
CA HIS A 363 -14.50 -2.79 39.38
C HIS A 363 -13.56 -3.40 38.32
N ARG A 364 -13.50 -2.83 37.11
CA ARG A 364 -12.55 -3.24 36.07
C ARG A 364 -11.12 -3.02 36.49
N GLN A 365 -10.81 -1.90 37.14
CA GLN A 365 -9.47 -1.61 37.65
C GLN A 365 -9.00 -2.67 38.67
N LYS A 366 -9.89 -3.02 39.63
CA LYS A 366 -9.61 -4.11 40.59
C LYS A 366 -9.41 -5.45 39.92
N ALA A 367 -10.25 -5.77 38.93
CA ALA A 367 -10.14 -7.03 38.17
C ALA A 367 -8.82 -7.12 37.38
N VAL A 368 -8.42 -6.02 36.73
CA VAL A 368 -7.14 -5.91 36.00
C VAL A 368 -5.97 -6.03 36.97
N ALA A 369 -5.96 -5.28 38.10
CA ALA A 369 -4.90 -5.33 39.12
C ALA A 369 -4.76 -6.74 39.70
N GLY A 370 -5.87 -7.42 40.01
CA GLY A 370 -5.85 -8.82 40.46
C GLY A 370 -5.24 -9.78 39.44
N ALA A 371 -5.54 -9.59 38.13
CA ALA A 371 -4.96 -10.41 37.07
C ALA A 371 -3.44 -10.15 36.86
N LEU A 372 -2.95 -8.98 37.26
CA LEU A 372 -1.52 -8.63 37.25
C LEU A 372 -0.78 -9.08 38.51
N GLY A 373 -1.49 -9.61 39.52
CA GLY A 373 -0.91 -10.01 40.81
C GLY A 373 -0.64 -8.81 41.76
N GLU A 374 -1.28 -7.69 41.51
CA GLU A 374 -1.30 -6.51 42.38
C GLU A 374 -2.45 -6.68 43.39
N GLY A 375 -2.26 -7.41 44.44
CA GLY A 375 -3.26 -7.68 45.47
C GLY A 375 -2.72 -7.48 46.87
#